data_e06e62ae90f2106d62adf401ff7cd4b0
#
_entry.id   e06e62ae90f2106d62adf401ff7cd4b0
#
_cell.length_a   1.000
_cell.length_b   1.000
_cell.length_c   1.000
_cell.angle_alpha   90.00
_cell.angle_beta   90.00
_cell.angle_gamma   90.00
#
_symmetry.space_group_name_H-M   'P 1'
#
loop_
_entity.id
_entity.type
_entity.pdbx_description
1 polymer ?
#
loop_
_entity_poly.entity_id
_entity_poly.type
_entity_poly.pdbx_seq_one_letter_code
_entity_poly.pdbx_strand_id
1 'polypeptide(L)'
;MRTCGATPGGPDLSGIDLTTQTVIQGVILRDGEDDGVPNGAPVVNAYVRLLDSTGEFTAEVPTNADGQFRFFAAPGSWTLVILAPGAREERKVIAAKGSPVDLVVEI
;
A
#
# COMPACT_ATOMS: atom_id res chain seq x y z
N MET A 1 9.41 15.64 14.64
CA MET A 1 10.32 14.51 14.63
C MET A 1 9.60 13.21 14.33
N ARG A 2 10.20 12.37 13.60
CA ARG A 2 9.58 11.08 13.32
C ARG A 2 9.79 10.13 14.43
N THR A 3 8.77 9.40 14.75
CA THR A 3 8.94 8.35 15.71
C THR A 3 9.69 7.19 15.10
N CYS A 4 10.27 6.42 15.95
CA CYS A 4 10.82 5.15 15.60
C CYS A 4 9.74 4.31 14.93
N GLY A 5 10.05 3.67 13.86
CA GLY A 5 9.09 2.91 13.11
C GLY A 5 8.20 3.73 12.22
N ALA A 6 8.46 5.03 12.15
CA ALA A 6 7.75 5.85 11.19
C ALA A 6 8.03 5.32 9.79
N THR A 7 6.99 5.18 9.03
CA THR A 7 7.09 4.57 7.74
C THR A 7 7.00 5.63 6.67
N PRO A 8 7.64 5.37 5.57
CA PRO A 8 7.82 6.40 4.58
C PRO A 8 6.63 6.64 3.68
N GLY A 9 5.67 5.76 3.64
CA GLY A 9 4.81 5.81 2.49
C GLY A 9 3.33 5.94 2.74
N GLY A 10 2.82 5.22 3.72
CA GLY A 10 1.38 5.09 3.87
C GLY A 10 0.74 6.25 4.61
N PRO A 11 -0.58 6.21 4.71
CA PRO A 11 -1.31 7.20 5.47
C PRO A 11 -0.93 7.20 6.94
N ASP A 12 -1.20 8.32 7.61
CA ASP A 12 -0.93 8.46 9.02
C ASP A 12 -1.68 7.39 9.82
N LEU A 13 -0.96 6.73 10.72
CA LEU A 13 -1.52 5.68 11.56
C LEU A 13 -2.14 6.18 12.85
N SER A 14 -2.11 7.48 13.09
CA SER A 14 -2.72 8.03 14.30
C SER A 14 -4.21 7.70 14.32
N GLY A 15 -4.73 7.39 15.49
CA GLY A 15 -6.13 7.02 15.64
C GLY A 15 -6.42 5.54 15.37
N ILE A 16 -5.42 4.76 14.96
CA ILE A 16 -5.61 3.34 14.72
C ILE A 16 -5.05 2.56 15.91
N ASP A 17 -5.85 1.66 16.43
CA ASP A 17 -5.42 0.80 17.53
C ASP A 17 -4.72 -0.43 16.96
N LEU A 18 -3.40 -0.38 16.92
CA LEU A 18 -2.61 -1.46 16.33
C LEU A 18 -2.57 -2.71 17.21
N THR A 19 -3.07 -2.63 18.45
CA THR A 19 -3.17 -3.83 19.28
C THR A 19 -4.35 -4.70 18.88
N THR A 20 -5.34 -4.14 18.21
CA THR A 20 -6.54 -4.86 17.79
C THR A 20 -6.70 -4.93 16.28
N GLN A 21 -6.05 -4.03 15.55
CA GLN A 21 -6.21 -3.93 14.10
C GLN A 21 -4.91 -4.25 13.39
N THR A 22 -5.05 -4.91 12.25
CA THR A 22 -3.93 -5.26 11.39
C THR A 22 -4.04 -4.43 10.13
N VAL A 23 -2.98 -3.70 9.79
CA VAL A 23 -2.98 -2.72 8.71
C VAL A 23 -1.98 -3.12 7.64
N ILE A 24 -2.44 -3.05 6.39
CA ILE A 24 -1.57 -3.13 5.21
C ILE A 24 -1.79 -1.84 4.45
N GLN A 25 -0.74 -1.05 4.29
CA GLN A 25 -0.85 0.24 3.62
C GLN A 25 0.43 0.58 2.88
N GLY A 26 0.40 1.66 2.13
CA GLY A 26 1.58 2.12 1.43
C GLY A 26 1.30 3.26 0.48
N VAL A 27 2.29 3.54 -0.34
CA VAL A 27 2.21 4.57 -1.36
C VAL A 27 2.73 4.00 -2.69
N ILE A 28 2.09 4.40 -3.77
CA ILE A 28 2.50 4.04 -5.13
C ILE A 28 3.14 5.27 -5.76
N LEU A 29 4.38 5.13 -6.16
CA LEU A 29 5.17 6.22 -6.75
C LEU A 29 5.59 5.84 -8.16
N ARG A 30 5.76 6.86 -8.98
CA ARG A 30 6.21 6.66 -10.35
C ARG A 30 7.71 6.41 -10.37
N ASP A 31 8.11 5.38 -11.09
CA ASP A 31 9.53 5.08 -11.32
C ASP A 31 9.92 5.69 -12.66
N GLY A 32 10.71 6.75 -12.61
CA GLY A 32 11.14 7.45 -13.80
C GLY A 32 10.20 8.59 -14.21
N GLU A 33 10.65 9.43 -15.10
CA GLU A 33 9.85 10.52 -15.64
C GLU A 33 9.06 10.05 -16.85
N ASP A 34 7.85 10.59 -17.00
CA ASP A 34 7.00 10.26 -18.13
C ASP A 34 6.06 11.42 -18.40
N ASP A 35 6.09 11.96 -19.63
CA ASP A 35 5.19 13.01 -20.11
C ASP A 35 5.10 14.19 -19.14
N GLY A 36 6.25 14.62 -18.64
CA GLY A 36 6.31 15.76 -17.72
C GLY A 36 5.99 15.41 -16.28
N VAL A 37 5.67 14.15 -15.98
CA VAL A 37 5.46 13.70 -14.61
C VAL A 37 6.82 13.33 -14.02
N PRO A 38 7.23 13.96 -12.91
CA PRO A 38 8.54 13.70 -12.36
C PRO A 38 8.66 12.32 -11.75
N ASN A 39 9.90 11.83 -11.68
CA ASN A 39 10.24 10.63 -10.96
C ASN A 39 9.83 10.79 -9.49
N GLY A 40 9.19 9.76 -8.95
CA GLY A 40 8.77 9.78 -7.55
C GLY A 40 7.42 10.42 -7.29
N ALA A 41 6.73 10.89 -8.34
CA ALA A 41 5.41 11.48 -8.15
C ALA A 41 4.40 10.41 -7.71
N PRO A 42 3.43 10.78 -6.87
CA PRO A 42 2.38 9.85 -6.48
C PRO A 42 1.56 9.39 -7.68
N VAL A 43 1.17 8.13 -7.69
CA VAL A 43 0.30 7.58 -8.73
C VAL A 43 -1.12 7.57 -8.18
N VAL A 44 -1.97 8.44 -8.73
CA VAL A 44 -3.30 8.70 -8.17
C VAL A 44 -4.41 7.99 -8.92
N ASN A 45 -4.09 7.29 -10.00
CA ASN A 45 -5.08 6.56 -10.79
C ASN A 45 -4.80 5.07 -10.79
N ALA A 46 -4.23 4.57 -9.71
CA ALA A 46 -3.96 3.16 -9.52
C ALA A 46 -5.04 2.54 -8.64
N TYR A 47 -5.15 1.23 -8.75
CA TYR A 47 -5.98 0.42 -7.86
C TYR A 47 -5.09 -0.60 -7.21
N VAL A 48 -5.32 -0.83 -5.92
CA VAL A 48 -4.59 -1.85 -5.18
C VAL A 48 -5.59 -2.94 -4.79
N ARG A 49 -5.30 -4.16 -5.24
CA ARG A 49 -6.17 -5.31 -5.02
C ARG A 49 -5.53 -6.20 -3.96
N LEU A 50 -6.33 -6.64 -3.02
CA LEU A 50 -5.87 -7.51 -1.93
C LEU A 50 -6.36 -8.92 -2.20
N LEU A 51 -5.41 -9.85 -2.28
CA LEU A 51 -5.70 -11.28 -2.47
C LEU A 51 -5.28 -12.04 -1.23
N ASP A 52 -6.08 -13.04 -0.85
CA ASP A 52 -5.76 -13.86 0.32
C ASP A 52 -4.66 -14.87 -0.01
N SER A 53 -4.34 -15.74 0.95
CA SER A 53 -3.24 -16.69 0.81
C SER A 53 -3.49 -17.72 -0.29
N THR A 54 -4.73 -17.89 -0.71
CA THR A 54 -5.08 -18.80 -1.80
C THR A 54 -5.10 -18.08 -3.15
N GLY A 55 -4.89 -16.77 -3.17
CA GLY A 55 -4.93 -15.98 -4.38
C GLY A 55 -6.31 -15.44 -4.74
N GLU A 56 -7.28 -15.59 -3.84
CA GLU A 56 -8.62 -15.13 -4.12
C GLU A 56 -8.79 -13.67 -3.76
N PHE A 57 -9.59 -12.99 -4.56
CA PHE A 57 -9.88 -11.58 -4.39
C PHE A 57 -10.61 -11.34 -3.06
N THR A 58 -10.14 -10.37 -2.30
CA THR A 58 -10.77 -9.96 -1.05
C THR A 58 -11.29 -8.54 -1.11
N ALA A 59 -10.49 -7.60 -1.61
CA ALA A 59 -10.85 -6.19 -1.63
C ALA A 59 -10.03 -5.44 -2.67
N GLU A 60 -10.50 -4.26 -3.04
CA GLU A 60 -9.77 -3.39 -3.95
C GLU A 60 -10.08 -1.94 -3.57
N VAL A 61 -9.02 -1.11 -3.52
CA VAL A 61 -9.18 0.31 -3.22
C VAL A 61 -8.39 1.13 -4.24
N PRO A 62 -8.87 2.33 -4.60
CA PRO A 62 -8.07 3.24 -5.41
C PRO A 62 -7.04 3.94 -4.52
N THR A 63 -5.97 4.43 -5.14
CA THR A 63 -5.04 5.31 -4.44
C THR A 63 -5.68 6.68 -4.26
N ASN A 64 -5.30 7.36 -3.17
CA ASN A 64 -5.79 8.70 -2.90
C ASN A 64 -4.94 9.75 -3.63
N ALA A 65 -5.15 11.03 -3.32
CA ALA A 65 -4.45 12.13 -3.98
C ALA A 65 -2.94 12.11 -3.73
N ASP A 66 -2.50 11.43 -2.71
CA ASP A 66 -1.09 11.28 -2.39
C ASP A 66 -0.53 9.93 -2.83
N GLY A 67 -1.28 9.17 -3.61
CA GLY A 67 -0.86 7.86 -4.09
C GLY A 67 -0.92 6.77 -3.03
N GLN A 68 -1.62 7.00 -1.94
CA GLN A 68 -1.61 6.11 -0.79
C GLN A 68 -2.82 5.18 -0.79
N PHE A 69 -2.65 4.04 -0.12
CA PHE A 69 -3.72 3.06 0.06
C PHE A 69 -3.64 2.45 1.45
N ARG A 70 -4.75 1.88 1.92
CA ARG A 70 -4.80 1.18 3.21
C ARG A 70 -5.86 0.10 3.19
N PHE A 71 -5.50 -1.05 3.76
CA PHE A 71 -6.44 -2.13 4.04
C PHE A 71 -6.37 -2.48 5.52
N PHE A 72 -7.50 -2.93 6.06
CA PHE A 72 -7.55 -3.62 7.34
C PHE A 72 -7.79 -5.09 7.02
N ALA A 73 -6.86 -5.94 7.43
CA ALA A 73 -6.89 -7.36 7.05
C ALA A 73 -6.61 -8.22 8.26
N ALA A 74 -7.02 -9.47 8.21
CA ALA A 74 -6.69 -10.43 9.24
C ALA A 74 -5.19 -10.73 9.21
N PRO A 75 -4.60 -11.10 10.34
CA PRO A 75 -3.20 -11.54 10.33
C PRO A 75 -3.01 -12.73 9.39
N GLY A 76 -1.90 -12.74 8.70
CA GLY A 76 -1.56 -13.82 7.78
C GLY A 76 -0.90 -13.31 6.51
N SER A 77 -0.81 -14.20 5.53
CA SER A 77 -0.16 -13.90 4.26
C SER A 77 -1.16 -13.33 3.26
N TRP A 78 -0.75 -12.26 2.60
CA TRP A 78 -1.59 -11.57 1.62
C TRP A 78 -0.76 -11.21 0.40
N THR A 79 -1.43 -11.01 -0.73
CA THR A 79 -0.79 -10.51 -1.95
C THR A 79 -1.47 -9.22 -2.35
N LEU A 80 -0.67 -8.21 -2.62
CA LEU A 80 -1.14 -6.94 -3.18
C LEU A 80 -0.85 -6.95 -4.66
N VAL A 81 -1.85 -6.60 -5.46
CA VAL A 81 -1.69 -6.41 -6.90
C VAL A 81 -1.99 -4.95 -7.19
N ILE A 82 -0.98 -4.23 -7.64
CA ILE A 82 -1.10 -2.82 -7.97
C ILE A 82 -1.33 -2.71 -9.47
N LEU A 83 -2.43 -2.07 -9.84
CA LEU A 83 -2.82 -1.89 -11.24
C LEU A 83 -2.87 -0.41 -11.55
N ALA A 84 -2.09 0.01 -12.53
CA ALA A 84 -2.08 1.38 -13.01
C ALA A 84 -2.05 1.35 -14.53
N PRO A 85 -2.37 2.45 -15.21
CA PRO A 85 -2.25 2.47 -16.67
C PRO A 85 -0.85 2.09 -17.11
N GLY A 86 -0.74 1.00 -17.87
CA GLY A 86 0.53 0.54 -18.41
C GLY A 86 1.43 -0.19 -17.41
N ALA A 87 0.96 -0.47 -16.20
CA ALA A 87 1.81 -1.10 -15.19
C ALA A 87 1.02 -2.04 -14.29
N ARG A 88 1.71 -3.07 -13.83
CA ARG A 88 1.16 -4.04 -12.88
C ARG A 88 2.30 -4.54 -12.02
N GLU A 89 2.11 -4.51 -10.70
CA GLU A 89 3.09 -4.99 -9.74
C GLU A 89 2.43 -5.88 -8.71
N GLU A 90 3.18 -6.83 -8.20
CA GLU A 90 2.72 -7.68 -7.10
C GLU A 90 3.68 -7.57 -5.94
N ARG A 91 3.12 -7.61 -4.73
CA ARG A 91 3.91 -7.68 -3.51
C ARG A 91 3.26 -8.66 -2.55
N LYS A 92 4.05 -9.54 -1.99
CA LYS A 92 3.58 -10.46 -0.95
C LYS A 92 3.97 -9.91 0.39
N VAL A 93 3.00 -9.91 1.31
CA VAL A 93 3.19 -9.32 2.62
C VAL A 93 2.63 -10.25 3.68
N ILE A 94 3.12 -10.08 4.91
CA ILE A 94 2.61 -10.79 6.07
C ILE A 94 2.07 -9.75 7.02
N ALA A 95 0.77 -9.84 7.30
CA ALA A 95 0.09 -8.90 8.18
C ALA A 95 0.08 -9.46 9.60
N ALA A 96 0.37 -8.61 10.57
CA ALA A 96 0.37 -9.00 11.98
C ALA A 96 -0.06 -7.83 12.83
N LYS A 97 -0.74 -8.13 13.93
CA LYS A 97 -1.12 -7.10 14.90
C LYS A 97 0.13 -6.46 15.49
N GLY A 98 0.10 -5.16 15.69
CA GLY A 98 1.21 -4.43 16.25
C GLY A 98 2.36 -4.18 15.28
N SER A 99 2.27 -4.70 14.06
CA SER A 99 3.32 -4.54 13.05
C SER A 99 2.68 -4.17 11.72
N PRO A 100 2.27 -2.93 11.55
CA PRO A 100 1.65 -2.52 10.29
C PRO A 100 2.61 -2.71 9.13
N VAL A 101 2.08 -3.20 8.02
CA VAL A 101 2.83 -3.27 6.78
C VAL A 101 2.70 -1.92 6.11
N ASP A 102 3.82 -1.31 5.76
CA ASP A 102 3.82 0.00 5.10
C ASP A 102 4.86 -0.02 4.00
N LEU A 103 4.39 0.05 2.76
CA LEU A 103 5.21 -0.18 1.58
C LEU A 103 5.39 1.09 0.78
N VAL A 104 6.52 1.17 0.09
CA VAL A 104 6.72 2.12 -1.00
C VAL A 104 6.89 1.27 -2.25
N VAL A 105 5.98 1.43 -3.20
CA VAL A 105 6.00 0.65 -4.44
C VAL A 105 6.21 1.60 -5.60
N GLU A 106 7.27 1.36 -6.37
CA GLU A 106 7.58 2.16 -7.56
C GLU A 106 7.17 1.39 -8.81
N ILE A 107 6.48 2.08 -9.68
CA ILE A 107 5.99 1.44 -10.91
C ILE A 107 6.31 2.23 -12.18
#